data_bf753b854e5cc55e495a863903a60a04
#
_entry.id   bf753b854e5cc55e495a863903a60a04
#
_cell.length_a   1.000
_cell.length_b   1.000
_cell.length_c   1.000
_cell.angle_alpha   90.00
_cell.angle_beta   90.00
_cell.angle_gamma   90.00
#
_symmetry.space_group_name_H-M   'P 1'
#
loop_
_entity.id
_entity.type
_entity.pdbx_description
1 polymer ?
#
loop_
_entity_poly.entity_id
_entity_poly.type
_entity_poly.pdbx_seq_one_letter_code
_entity_poly.pdbx_strand_id
1 'polypeptide(L)'
;MQLHRDIVWLPFDGLGNRMLSMVSGFLYALLTGRVFLVAMPPDAADLFCEPFPGTTWLLPLEDFPVANLFGLGHNPEQSYTRLLNSKKIVVDGKDNPASNATAARPVPAYVYLSLGWQMTDRPFFCGEHQLPLGKVNWILLYSDLYFAPSLHTIAAFQDELRRMFPARESTSHLLLRYLLHPGNPVWGLVTRY
;
A
#
# COMPACT_ATOMS: atom_id res chain seq x y z
N MET A 1 -5.09 21.73 10.16
CA MET A 1 -4.03 20.86 9.62
C MET A 1 -4.71 19.57 9.16
N GLN A 2 -4.88 19.40 7.86
CA GLN A 2 -5.55 18.20 7.33
C GLN A 2 -4.58 17.04 7.51
N LEU A 3 -4.94 16.06 8.34
CA LEU A 3 -4.14 14.84 8.52
C LEU A 3 -4.16 14.10 7.18
N HIS A 4 -3.07 14.18 6.44
CA HIS A 4 -2.87 13.37 5.25
C HIS A 4 -2.83 11.90 5.67
N ARG A 5 -3.52 11.08 4.90
CA ARG A 5 -3.50 9.62 5.04
C ARG A 5 -2.73 9.06 3.87
N ASP A 6 -1.64 8.38 4.15
CA ASP A 6 -0.68 8.00 3.13
C ASP A 6 -0.44 6.49 3.11
N ILE A 7 -0.14 5.98 1.92
CA ILE A 7 0.45 4.66 1.72
C ILE A 7 1.85 4.86 1.18
N VAL A 8 2.82 4.35 1.91
CA VAL A 8 4.22 4.32 1.48
C VAL A 8 4.52 2.93 0.95
N TRP A 9 4.69 2.82 -0.36
CA TRP A 9 5.08 1.57 -0.98
C TRP A 9 6.58 1.35 -0.86
N LEU A 10 6.96 0.20 -0.33
CA LEU A 10 8.33 -0.26 -0.17
C LEU A 10 8.63 -1.30 -1.24
N PRO A 11 9.40 -0.97 -2.29
CA PRO A 11 9.72 -1.92 -3.36
C PRO A 11 10.60 -3.04 -2.84
N PHE A 12 10.24 -4.25 -3.22
CA PHE A 12 10.96 -5.46 -2.86
C PHE A 12 11.03 -6.41 -4.04
N ASP A 13 12.09 -7.26 -4.06
CA ASP A 13 12.29 -8.30 -5.05
C ASP A 13 12.59 -7.76 -6.48
N GLY A 14 12.43 -8.60 -7.51
CA GLY A 14 12.71 -8.27 -8.90
C GLY A 14 11.76 -7.25 -9.51
N LEU A 15 12.16 -6.64 -10.63
CA LEU A 15 11.43 -5.55 -11.27
C LEU A 15 9.95 -5.89 -11.57
N GLY A 16 9.66 -7.09 -12.08
CA GLY A 16 8.29 -7.52 -12.38
C GLY A 16 7.40 -7.53 -11.14
N ASN A 17 7.91 -8.05 -10.02
CA ASN A 17 7.21 -8.08 -8.75
C ASN A 17 6.99 -6.67 -8.20
N ARG A 18 8.01 -5.81 -8.30
CA ARG A 18 7.90 -4.39 -7.92
C ARG A 18 6.78 -3.69 -8.70
N MET A 19 6.72 -3.85 -10.03
CA MET A 19 5.68 -3.24 -10.86
C MET A 19 4.27 -3.70 -10.47
N LEU A 20 4.08 -5.00 -10.27
CA LEU A 20 2.77 -5.58 -9.94
C LEU A 20 2.33 -5.22 -8.52
N SER A 21 3.24 -5.19 -7.56
CA SER A 21 2.92 -4.76 -6.19
C SER A 21 2.66 -3.25 -6.11
N MET A 22 3.38 -2.44 -6.88
CA MET A 22 3.13 -0.99 -6.99
C MET A 22 1.71 -0.72 -7.51
N VAL A 23 1.30 -1.37 -8.60
CA VAL A 23 -0.06 -1.26 -9.18
C VAL A 23 -1.11 -1.64 -8.15
N SER A 24 -0.87 -2.71 -7.40
CA SER A 24 -1.80 -3.16 -6.35
C SER A 24 -1.90 -2.16 -5.20
N GLY A 25 -0.77 -1.61 -4.77
CA GLY A 25 -0.71 -0.58 -3.72
C GLY A 25 -1.37 0.73 -4.16
N PHE A 26 -1.14 1.14 -5.40
CA PHE A 26 -1.78 2.33 -5.96
C PHE A 26 -3.31 2.15 -6.07
N LEU A 27 -3.78 0.99 -6.52
CA LEU A 27 -5.21 0.69 -6.54
C LEU A 27 -5.81 0.78 -5.12
N TYR A 28 -5.13 0.24 -4.13
CA TYR A 28 -5.58 0.34 -2.74
C TYR A 28 -5.61 1.80 -2.24
N ALA A 29 -4.63 2.62 -2.63
CA ALA A 29 -4.62 4.05 -2.32
C ALA A 29 -5.85 4.77 -2.91
N LEU A 30 -6.17 4.52 -4.19
CA LEU A 30 -7.37 5.06 -4.84
C LEU A 30 -8.66 4.66 -4.09
N LEU A 31 -8.79 3.38 -3.74
CA LEU A 31 -9.97 2.84 -3.05
C LEU A 31 -10.17 3.40 -1.64
N THR A 32 -9.09 3.82 -0.99
CA THR A 32 -9.12 4.31 0.40
C THR A 32 -8.95 5.83 0.51
N GLY A 33 -8.87 6.54 -0.63
CA GLY A 33 -8.67 7.99 -0.67
C GLY A 33 -7.36 8.44 -0.01
N ARG A 34 -6.28 7.68 -0.20
CA ARG A 34 -4.95 7.94 0.37
C ARG A 34 -3.99 8.46 -0.69
N VAL A 35 -3.02 9.26 -0.26
CA VAL A 35 -1.88 9.60 -1.11
C VAL A 35 -0.97 8.38 -1.22
N PHE A 36 -0.50 8.11 -2.43
CA PHE A 36 0.44 7.03 -2.70
C PHE A 36 1.85 7.58 -2.83
N LEU A 37 2.74 7.15 -1.96
CA LEU A 37 4.14 7.55 -1.93
C LEU A 37 5.04 6.34 -2.19
N VAL A 38 6.12 6.59 -2.88
CA VAL A 38 7.11 5.58 -3.28
C VAL A 38 8.41 5.81 -2.51
N ALA A 39 8.83 4.82 -1.73
CA ALA A 39 10.18 4.79 -1.18
C ALA A 39 11.12 4.25 -2.26
N MET A 40 11.65 5.15 -3.11
CA MET A 40 12.43 4.77 -4.27
C MET A 40 13.82 4.27 -3.88
N PRO A 41 14.19 3.03 -4.22
CA PRO A 41 15.55 2.57 -4.03
C PRO A 41 16.47 3.16 -5.14
N PRO A 42 17.75 3.37 -4.84
CA PRO A 42 18.68 4.00 -5.77
C PRO A 42 18.80 3.28 -7.15
N ASP A 43 18.63 1.96 -7.15
CA ASP A 43 18.72 1.12 -8.36
C ASP A 43 17.51 1.26 -9.31
N ALA A 44 16.45 1.93 -8.90
CA ALA A 44 15.22 2.08 -9.69
C ALA A 44 14.93 3.52 -10.11
N ALA A 45 15.70 4.50 -9.64
CA ALA A 45 15.43 5.93 -9.85
C ALA A 45 15.36 6.33 -11.33
N ASP A 46 16.17 5.70 -12.19
CA ASP A 46 16.26 6.04 -13.62
C ASP A 46 15.38 5.18 -14.54
N LEU A 47 14.63 4.23 -13.98
CA LEU A 47 13.84 3.31 -14.78
C LEU A 47 12.53 3.93 -15.28
N PHE A 48 11.90 4.75 -14.46
CA PHE A 48 10.58 5.33 -14.76
C PHE A 48 10.55 6.83 -14.44
N CYS A 49 9.84 7.57 -15.28
CA CYS A 49 9.46 8.94 -14.98
C CYS A 49 8.33 8.97 -13.96
N GLU A 50 8.28 10.03 -13.17
CA GLU A 50 7.13 10.27 -12.29
C GLU A 50 5.86 10.51 -13.12
N PRO A 51 4.74 9.82 -12.80
CA PRO A 51 3.55 9.83 -13.65
C PRO A 51 2.72 11.11 -13.54
N PHE A 52 2.95 11.93 -12.50
CA PHE A 52 2.10 13.09 -12.20
C PHE A 52 2.86 14.41 -12.46
N PRO A 53 2.51 15.15 -13.53
CA PRO A 53 3.16 16.43 -13.83
C PRO A 53 2.98 17.45 -12.69
N GLY A 54 4.07 18.11 -12.31
CA GLY A 54 4.05 19.19 -11.32
C GLY A 54 3.91 18.74 -9.86
N THR A 55 3.97 17.44 -9.59
CA THR A 55 3.97 16.87 -8.24
C THR A 55 4.92 15.68 -8.18
N THR A 56 5.33 15.28 -6.99
CA THR A 56 6.15 14.10 -6.79
C THR A 56 5.39 13.05 -5.97
N TRP A 57 5.57 11.78 -6.32
CA TRP A 57 5.15 10.64 -5.51
C TRP A 57 6.27 10.07 -4.65
N LEU A 58 7.48 10.63 -4.77
CA LEU A 58 8.61 10.17 -3.98
C LEU A 58 8.43 10.54 -2.51
N LEU A 59 8.70 9.59 -1.64
CA LEU A 59 8.66 9.81 -0.21
C LEU A 59 9.78 10.80 0.20
N PRO A 60 9.44 11.93 0.86
CA PRO A 60 10.44 12.81 1.44
C PRO A 60 11.06 12.15 2.67
N LEU A 61 12.22 11.50 2.50
CA LEU A 61 12.87 10.71 3.57
C LEU A 61 13.32 11.56 4.77
N GLU A 62 13.62 12.84 4.55
CA GLU A 62 14.14 13.75 5.59
C GLU A 62 13.12 13.98 6.72
N ASP A 63 11.84 14.05 6.40
CA ASP A 63 10.75 14.33 7.35
C ASP A 63 9.98 13.07 7.76
N PHE A 64 10.39 11.89 7.27
CA PHE A 64 9.64 10.67 7.52
C PHE A 64 10.00 10.06 8.88
N PRO A 65 9.00 9.75 9.74
CA PRO A 65 9.26 9.35 11.14
C PRO A 65 9.88 7.97 11.31
N VAL A 66 10.02 7.18 10.24
CA VAL A 66 10.58 5.82 10.30
C VAL A 66 11.93 5.78 9.61
N ALA A 67 12.98 5.64 10.42
CA ALA A 67 14.33 5.44 9.90
C ALA A 67 14.51 4.02 9.35
N ASN A 68 15.41 3.88 8.38
CA ASN A 68 15.83 2.58 7.82
C ASN A 68 14.65 1.73 7.30
N LEU A 69 13.78 2.31 6.49
CA LEU A 69 12.59 1.66 5.92
C LEU A 69 12.89 0.30 5.27
N PHE A 70 14.00 0.19 4.55
CA PHE A 70 14.38 -1.03 3.85
C PHE A 70 14.96 -2.11 4.78
N GLY A 71 15.33 -1.75 6.01
CA GLY A 71 15.83 -2.67 7.04
C GLY A 71 14.76 -3.25 7.94
N LEU A 72 13.47 -2.92 7.76
CA LEU A 72 12.39 -3.37 8.63
C LEU A 72 12.13 -4.89 8.57
N GLY A 73 12.55 -5.55 7.50
CA GLY A 73 12.36 -6.99 7.32
C GLY A 73 10.89 -7.40 7.12
N HIS A 74 10.60 -8.69 7.28
CA HIS A 74 9.27 -9.24 6.97
C HIS A 74 8.24 -9.09 8.09
N ASN A 75 8.66 -8.88 9.33
CA ASN A 75 7.76 -8.88 10.48
C ASN A 75 8.20 -7.91 11.60
N PRO A 76 8.23 -6.60 11.33
CA PRO A 76 8.59 -5.60 12.35
C PRO A 76 7.54 -5.52 13.47
N GLU A 77 7.86 -4.82 14.56
CA GLU A 77 6.95 -4.66 15.71
C GLU A 77 5.62 -4.01 15.33
N GLN A 78 5.61 -3.11 14.36
CA GLN A 78 4.43 -2.41 13.87
C GLN A 78 3.72 -3.17 12.75
N SER A 79 4.03 -4.47 12.52
CA SER A 79 3.27 -5.28 11.55
C SER A 79 1.81 -5.41 11.97
N TYR A 80 0.92 -5.41 11.01
CA TYR A 80 -0.53 -5.40 11.25
C TYR A 80 -0.97 -6.56 12.15
N THR A 81 -0.51 -7.77 11.86
CA THR A 81 -0.83 -8.96 12.67
C THR A 81 -0.35 -8.84 14.11
N ARG A 82 0.85 -8.27 14.36
CA ARG A 82 1.33 -8.03 15.73
C ARG A 82 0.50 -6.99 16.46
N LEU A 83 0.08 -5.93 15.77
CA LEU A 83 -0.79 -4.90 16.33
C LEU A 83 -2.18 -5.45 16.68
N LEU A 84 -2.72 -6.37 15.87
CA LEU A 84 -3.95 -7.10 16.18
C LEU A 84 -3.76 -8.00 17.42
N ASN A 85 -2.71 -8.83 17.42
CA ASN A 85 -2.44 -9.77 18.53
C ASN A 85 -2.18 -9.05 19.87
N SER A 86 -1.55 -7.89 19.83
CA SER A 86 -1.32 -7.04 21.00
C SER A 86 -2.51 -6.15 21.37
N LYS A 87 -3.62 -6.25 20.63
CA LYS A 87 -4.83 -5.42 20.78
C LYS A 87 -4.57 -3.91 20.69
N LYS A 88 -3.49 -3.50 20.05
CA LYS A 88 -3.24 -2.08 19.70
C LYS A 88 -4.15 -1.61 18.58
N ILE A 89 -4.56 -2.53 17.70
CA ILE A 89 -5.64 -2.36 16.73
C ILE A 89 -6.73 -3.37 17.04
N VAL A 90 -7.97 -2.91 17.05
CA VAL A 90 -9.17 -3.72 17.34
C VAL A 90 -10.08 -3.67 16.12
N VAL A 91 -10.60 -4.84 15.75
CA VAL A 91 -11.59 -4.99 14.69
C VAL A 91 -12.98 -5.06 15.34
N ASP A 92 -13.82 -4.10 15.03
CA ASP A 92 -15.16 -4.04 15.59
C ASP A 92 -15.97 -5.32 15.28
N GLY A 93 -16.66 -5.85 16.28
CA GLY A 93 -17.51 -7.05 16.16
C GLY A 93 -16.88 -8.37 16.60
N LYS A 94 -15.57 -8.42 16.87
CA LYS A 94 -14.90 -9.64 17.40
C LYS A 94 -14.54 -9.57 18.88
N ASP A 95 -14.62 -8.40 19.48
CA ASP A 95 -14.34 -8.24 20.92
C ASP A 95 -15.63 -8.30 21.75
N ASN A 96 -15.56 -9.10 22.81
CA ASN A 96 -16.63 -9.34 23.78
C ASN A 96 -17.13 -8.00 24.37
N PRO A 97 -18.45 -7.71 24.38
CA PRO A 97 -19.01 -6.47 24.93
C PRO A 97 -18.78 -6.27 26.43
N ALA A 98 -18.12 -7.22 27.11
CA ALA A 98 -17.82 -7.15 28.53
C ALA A 98 -16.54 -6.37 28.91
N SER A 99 -15.75 -5.90 27.95
CA SER A 99 -14.62 -5.03 28.27
C SER A 99 -15.03 -3.57 28.25
N ASN A 100 -15.42 -3.05 29.42
CA ASN A 100 -15.65 -1.63 29.72
C ASN A 100 -14.38 -0.78 29.54
N ALA A 101 -13.76 -0.80 28.38
CA ALA A 101 -12.61 0.07 28.09
C ALA A 101 -13.04 1.20 27.15
N THR A 102 -13.78 2.16 27.71
CA THR A 102 -14.10 3.47 27.11
C THR A 102 -12.88 4.40 26.97
N ALA A 103 -11.68 3.92 27.22
CA ALA A 103 -10.46 4.67 26.91
C ALA A 103 -10.13 4.48 25.43
N ALA A 104 -10.32 5.52 24.62
CA ALA A 104 -9.85 5.57 23.24
C ALA A 104 -8.38 5.20 23.21
N ARG A 105 -8.05 3.97 22.78
CA ARG A 105 -6.66 3.55 22.63
C ARG A 105 -6.02 4.40 21.55
N PRO A 106 -4.81 4.91 21.76
CA PRO A 106 -4.13 5.70 20.73
C PRO A 106 -3.94 4.84 19.48
N VAL A 107 -4.43 5.33 18.35
CA VAL A 107 -4.21 4.70 17.05
C VAL A 107 -2.71 4.75 16.76
N PRO A 108 -2.08 3.66 16.30
CA PRO A 108 -0.68 3.67 15.94
C PRO A 108 -0.40 4.75 14.89
N ALA A 109 0.75 5.42 15.00
CA ALA A 109 1.15 6.44 14.03
C ALA A 109 1.26 5.84 12.61
N TYR A 110 1.75 4.60 12.53
CA TYR A 110 1.83 3.84 11.29
C TYR A 110 1.56 2.35 11.51
N VAL A 111 1.20 1.68 10.43
CA VAL A 111 1.07 0.23 10.34
C VAL A 111 1.96 -0.26 9.21
N TYR A 112 2.69 -1.33 9.47
CA TYR A 112 3.44 -2.04 8.45
C TYR A 112 2.60 -3.22 7.95
N LEU A 113 2.32 -3.23 6.63
CA LEU A 113 1.62 -4.32 5.96
C LEU A 113 2.61 -5.16 5.17
N SER A 114 2.79 -6.42 5.59
CA SER A 114 3.59 -7.41 4.88
C SER A 114 2.67 -8.32 4.06
N LEU A 115 2.54 -8.01 2.78
CA LEU A 115 1.75 -8.76 1.81
C LEU A 115 2.62 -9.51 0.80
N GLY A 116 3.85 -9.83 1.19
CA GLY A 116 4.78 -10.60 0.37
C GLY A 116 4.54 -12.11 0.42
N TRP A 117 5.48 -12.87 -0.13
CA TRP A 117 5.43 -14.35 -0.22
C TRP A 117 5.01 -15.03 1.09
N GLN A 118 5.48 -14.57 2.23
CA GLN A 118 5.12 -15.15 3.54
C GLN A 118 3.72 -14.72 4.02
N MET A 119 3.11 -13.70 3.43
CA MET A 119 1.77 -13.20 3.73
C MET A 119 1.42 -13.20 5.23
N THR A 120 2.23 -12.51 6.04
CA THR A 120 1.98 -12.44 7.48
C THR A 120 0.69 -11.69 7.82
N ASP A 121 0.31 -10.72 6.99
CA ASP A 121 -0.83 -9.84 7.22
C ASP A 121 -2.06 -10.22 6.36
N ARG A 122 -2.33 -11.52 6.16
CA ARG A 122 -3.52 -12.03 5.46
C ARG A 122 -4.86 -11.43 5.89
N PRO A 123 -5.08 -11.10 7.18
CA PRO A 123 -6.34 -10.47 7.59
C PRO A 123 -6.64 -9.17 6.86
N PHE A 124 -5.65 -8.50 6.27
CA PHE A 124 -5.83 -7.33 5.43
C PHE A 124 -6.92 -7.51 4.36
N PHE A 125 -7.06 -8.68 3.78
CA PHE A 125 -8.04 -8.95 2.72
C PHE A 125 -9.48 -9.18 3.21
N CYS A 126 -9.72 -9.20 4.49
CA CYS A 126 -11.05 -9.30 5.05
C CYS A 126 -11.66 -7.89 5.22
N GLY A 127 -12.92 -7.73 4.83
CA GLY A 127 -13.60 -6.43 4.79
C GLY A 127 -13.64 -5.70 6.14
N GLU A 128 -13.84 -6.44 7.24
CA GLU A 128 -13.88 -5.88 8.60
C GLU A 128 -12.55 -5.23 9.03
N HIS A 129 -11.43 -5.61 8.42
CA HIS A 129 -10.12 -5.04 8.70
C HIS A 129 -9.87 -3.69 8.03
N GLN A 130 -10.71 -3.30 7.07
CA GLN A 130 -10.54 -2.02 6.37
C GLN A 130 -10.92 -0.82 7.25
N LEU A 131 -11.89 -0.96 8.14
CA LEU A 131 -12.31 0.11 9.06
C LEU A 131 -11.18 0.55 10.01
N PRO A 132 -10.52 -0.34 10.77
CA PRO A 132 -9.40 0.06 11.62
C PRO A 132 -8.22 0.60 10.84
N LEU A 133 -7.90 0.03 9.66
CA LEU A 133 -6.85 0.56 8.78
C LEU A 133 -7.19 1.96 8.27
N GLY A 134 -8.47 2.25 8.06
CA GLY A 134 -8.96 3.58 7.70
C GLY A 134 -8.64 4.67 8.73
N LYS A 135 -8.41 4.31 10.00
CA LYS A 135 -8.07 5.25 11.08
C LYS A 135 -6.57 5.55 11.20
N VAL A 136 -5.72 4.74 10.56
CA VAL A 136 -4.26 4.88 10.62
C VAL A 136 -3.79 5.94 9.62
N ASN A 137 -2.86 6.80 10.01
CA ASN A 137 -2.34 7.84 9.12
C ASN A 137 -1.39 7.26 8.06
N TRP A 138 -0.43 6.45 8.47
CA TRP A 138 0.60 5.92 7.58
C TRP A 138 0.50 4.40 7.46
N ILE A 139 0.42 3.90 6.23
CA ILE A 139 0.53 2.48 5.92
C ILE A 139 1.81 2.27 5.14
N LEU A 140 2.76 1.54 5.74
CA LEU A 140 3.97 1.09 5.07
C LEU A 140 3.67 -0.24 4.39
N LEU A 141 3.58 -0.23 3.07
CA LEU A 141 3.21 -1.38 2.28
C LEU A 141 4.45 -2.08 1.71
N TYR A 142 4.74 -3.25 2.24
CA TYR A 142 5.78 -4.15 1.76
C TYR A 142 5.12 -5.32 1.02
N SER A 143 5.38 -5.43 -0.27
CA SER A 143 4.81 -6.51 -1.09
C SER A 143 5.65 -6.78 -2.33
N ASP A 144 5.75 -8.06 -2.68
CA ASP A 144 6.30 -8.59 -3.92
C ASP A 144 5.21 -9.25 -4.80
N LEU A 145 3.95 -9.15 -4.39
CA LEU A 145 2.83 -9.86 -5.02
C LEU A 145 1.88 -8.92 -5.76
N TYR A 146 1.28 -9.46 -6.81
CA TYR A 146 0.12 -8.88 -7.46
C TYR A 146 -1.15 -9.19 -6.67
N PHE A 147 -1.53 -8.32 -5.73
CA PHE A 147 -2.71 -8.53 -4.88
C PHE A 147 -3.96 -7.73 -5.31
N ALA A 148 -3.89 -6.95 -6.38
CA ALA A 148 -5.04 -6.18 -6.89
C ALA A 148 -6.30 -7.04 -7.11
N PRO A 149 -6.23 -8.29 -7.62
CA PRO A 149 -7.41 -9.15 -7.75
C PRO A 149 -8.13 -9.42 -6.43
N SER A 150 -7.39 -9.51 -5.32
CA SER A 150 -7.95 -9.76 -4.00
C SER A 150 -8.74 -8.56 -3.46
N LEU A 151 -8.44 -7.33 -3.89
CA LEU A 151 -9.20 -6.15 -3.52
C LEU A 151 -10.64 -6.19 -4.07
N HIS A 152 -10.86 -6.87 -5.19
CA HIS A 152 -12.18 -7.09 -5.75
C HIS A 152 -13.08 -8.00 -4.90
N THR A 153 -12.53 -8.73 -3.93
CA THR A 153 -13.32 -9.57 -3.01
C THR A 153 -13.83 -8.80 -1.80
N ILE A 154 -13.30 -7.60 -1.55
CA ILE A 154 -13.70 -6.75 -0.43
C ILE A 154 -14.96 -5.98 -0.80
N ALA A 155 -16.08 -6.28 -0.13
CA ALA A 155 -17.40 -5.73 -0.45
C ALA A 155 -17.40 -4.18 -0.47
N ALA A 156 -16.70 -3.54 0.46
CA ALA A 156 -16.62 -2.08 0.56
C ALA A 156 -15.98 -1.39 -0.67
N PHE A 157 -15.24 -2.14 -1.49
CA PHE A 157 -14.55 -1.59 -2.66
C PHE A 157 -15.24 -1.86 -3.98
N GLN A 158 -16.25 -2.73 -4.01
CA GLN A 158 -16.83 -3.23 -5.25
C GLN A 158 -17.50 -2.14 -6.11
N ASP A 159 -18.22 -1.19 -5.49
CA ASP A 159 -18.89 -0.14 -6.25
C ASP A 159 -17.89 0.81 -6.92
N GLU A 160 -16.86 1.20 -6.19
CA GLU A 160 -15.82 2.07 -6.70
C GLU A 160 -14.96 1.35 -7.77
N LEU A 161 -14.67 0.08 -7.56
CA LEU A 161 -13.98 -0.74 -8.57
C LEU A 161 -14.78 -0.86 -9.86
N ARG A 162 -16.09 -1.12 -9.77
CA ARG A 162 -16.97 -1.16 -10.97
C ARG A 162 -17.03 0.18 -11.68
N ARG A 163 -17.01 1.28 -10.92
CA ARG A 163 -17.01 2.63 -11.49
C ARG A 163 -15.71 2.94 -12.23
N MET A 164 -14.56 2.63 -11.63
CA MET A 164 -13.25 2.91 -12.22
C MET A 164 -12.87 1.92 -13.34
N PHE A 165 -13.21 0.65 -13.15
CA PHE A 165 -12.80 -0.46 -14.01
C PHE A 165 -14.00 -1.35 -14.34
N PRO A 166 -14.87 -0.94 -15.30
CA PRO A 166 -16.03 -1.76 -15.71
C PRO A 166 -15.63 -3.15 -16.21
N ALA A 167 -14.49 -3.24 -16.91
CA ALA A 167 -13.87 -4.50 -17.31
C ALA A 167 -12.75 -4.86 -16.31
N ARG A 168 -13.07 -5.74 -15.37
CA ARG A 168 -12.14 -6.12 -14.27
C ARG A 168 -10.78 -6.61 -14.78
N GLU A 169 -10.77 -7.35 -15.87
CA GLU A 169 -9.57 -7.91 -16.51
C GLU A 169 -8.62 -6.83 -17.04
N SER A 170 -9.11 -5.63 -17.32
CA SER A 170 -8.31 -4.52 -17.81
C SER A 170 -7.63 -3.70 -16.69
N THR A 171 -7.97 -3.94 -15.44
CA THR A 171 -7.51 -3.12 -14.28
C THR A 171 -5.99 -2.99 -14.25
N SER A 172 -5.26 -4.10 -14.29
CA SER A 172 -3.79 -4.07 -14.24
C SER A 172 -3.19 -3.37 -15.45
N HIS A 173 -3.71 -3.65 -16.65
CA HIS A 173 -3.23 -3.03 -17.89
C HIS A 173 -3.38 -1.51 -17.86
N LEU A 174 -4.54 -1.01 -17.45
CA LEU A 174 -4.80 0.42 -17.36
C LEU A 174 -3.90 1.10 -16.32
N LEU A 175 -3.75 0.50 -15.15
CA LEU A 175 -2.91 1.05 -14.09
C LEU A 175 -1.42 1.02 -14.44
N LEU A 176 -0.92 -0.07 -15.06
CA LEU A 176 0.46 -0.15 -15.53
C LEU A 176 0.75 0.96 -16.55
N ARG A 177 -0.14 1.14 -17.52
CA ARG A 177 0.00 2.22 -18.52
C ARG A 177 -0.04 3.61 -17.92
N TYR A 178 -0.80 3.79 -16.85
CA TYR A 178 -0.95 5.07 -16.18
C TYR A 178 0.25 5.43 -15.31
N LEU A 179 0.84 4.44 -14.63
CA LEU A 179 1.91 4.66 -13.66
C LEU A 179 3.32 4.53 -14.24
N LEU A 180 3.52 3.62 -15.19
CA LEU A 180 4.85 3.21 -15.62
C LEU A 180 5.20 3.84 -16.96
N HIS A 181 5.79 5.01 -16.90
CA HIS A 181 6.38 5.70 -18.03
C HIS A 181 7.88 5.47 -18.04
N PRO A 182 8.42 4.68 -18.99
CA PRO A 182 9.85 4.42 -19.05
C PRO A 182 10.66 5.71 -19.12
N GLY A 183 11.74 5.80 -18.37
CA GLY A 183 12.70 6.89 -18.47
C GLY A 183 13.37 6.91 -19.87
N ASN A 184 13.88 8.07 -20.28
CA ASN A 184 14.51 8.22 -21.60
C ASN A 184 15.60 7.18 -21.91
N PRO A 185 16.49 6.78 -20.97
CA PRO A 185 17.47 5.74 -21.22
C PRO A 185 16.85 4.39 -21.57
N VAL A 186 15.78 4.03 -20.83
CA VAL A 186 15.05 2.77 -21.05
C VAL A 186 14.31 2.80 -22.39
N TRP A 187 13.62 3.90 -22.69
CA TRP A 187 12.92 4.09 -23.95
C TRP A 187 13.87 4.00 -25.15
N GLY A 188 15.04 4.63 -25.06
CA GLY A 188 16.07 4.56 -26.09
C GLY A 188 16.62 3.15 -26.35
N LEU A 189 16.60 2.27 -25.36
CA LEU A 189 16.95 0.85 -25.54
C LEU A 189 15.83 0.09 -26.24
N VAL A 190 14.58 0.26 -25.79
CA VAL A 190 13.41 -0.46 -26.35
C VAL A 190 13.18 -0.11 -27.82
N THR A 191 13.43 1.13 -28.25
CA THR A 191 13.21 1.57 -29.63
C THR A 191 14.33 1.18 -30.60
N ARG A 192 15.45 0.63 -30.13
CA ARG A 192 16.57 0.19 -30.98
C ARG A 192 16.43 -1.26 -31.46
N TYR A 193 15.50 -2.00 -30.92
CA TYR A 193 15.20 -3.40 -31.23
C TYR A 193 13.77 -3.56 -31.73
#